data_3450dea40c050d15394534a727cb773d
#
_entry.id   3450dea40c050d15394534a727cb773d
#
_cell.length_a   1.000
_cell.length_b   1.000
_cell.length_c   1.000
_cell.angle_alpha   90.00
_cell.angle_beta   90.00
_cell.angle_gamma   90.00
#
_symmetry.space_group_name_H-M   'P 1'
#
loop_
_entity.id
_entity.type
_entity.pdbx_description
1 polymer ?
#
loop_
_entity_poly.entity_id
_entity_poly.type
_entity_poly.pdbx_seq_one_letter_code
_entity_poly.pdbx_strand_id
1 'polypeptide(L)'
;SRTVKPFTLLKSLSEIADLQTLQSLIKGLRVCCMQRVYGNNVYLSEIAQIYQPQTISSTELTEDGFLVYGANGIIGKYKDYNHETEQICITCRGNTCGMVNYTKPMSWITGNAMVINTDKYQDKVCKRYLYHYLSAYNFNSIISGSGQPQIVRTPLEKLKITLPTISEQKQKAIIFDKIQDKIDINHKVLNLYIGQKQYLLRQMFI
;
A
#
# COMPACT_ATOMS: atom_id res chain seq x y z
N SER A 1 11.52 23.87 38.71
CA SER A 1 12.14 23.06 37.67
C SER A 1 11.35 21.77 37.51
N ARG A 2 10.54 21.67 36.42
CA ARG A 2 9.84 20.44 36.07
C ARG A 2 10.78 19.61 35.20
N THR A 3 11.50 18.70 35.81
CA THR A 3 12.29 17.69 35.12
C THR A 3 11.34 16.76 34.37
N VAL A 4 11.36 16.84 33.06
CA VAL A 4 10.70 15.81 32.19
C VAL A 4 11.37 14.48 32.51
N LYS A 5 10.61 13.54 33.07
CA LYS A 5 11.15 12.25 33.50
C LYS A 5 11.78 11.54 32.31
N PRO A 6 13.05 11.09 32.38
CA PRO A 6 13.70 10.34 31.30
C PRO A 6 12.94 9.06 30.86
N PHE A 7 12.04 8.60 31.69
CA PHE A 7 11.18 7.45 31.49
C PHE A 7 10.25 7.57 30.25
N THR A 8 9.80 8.78 29.89
CA THR A 8 8.92 9.01 28.72
C THR A 8 9.69 8.92 27.41
N LEU A 9 10.97 9.29 27.43
CA LEU A 9 11.83 9.22 26.23
C LEU A 9 12.23 7.77 25.91
N LEU A 10 12.56 6.98 26.92
CA LEU A 10 12.88 5.55 26.77
C LEU A 10 11.68 4.75 26.27
N LYS A 11 10.47 5.07 26.74
CA LYS A 11 9.25 4.42 26.29
C LYS A 11 8.95 4.71 24.82
N SER A 12 9.16 5.93 24.34
CA SER A 12 8.96 6.25 22.91
C SER A 12 9.99 5.58 22.00
N LEU A 13 11.23 5.39 22.45
CA LEU A 13 12.25 4.66 21.67
C LEU A 13 11.95 3.17 21.58
N SER A 14 11.46 2.54 22.65
CA SER A 14 11.03 1.14 22.61
C SER A 14 9.83 0.94 21.71
N GLU A 15 8.85 1.84 21.74
CA GLU A 15 7.68 1.80 20.86
C GLU A 15 8.03 1.97 19.37
N ILE A 16 9.03 2.78 19.04
CA ILE A 16 9.57 2.92 17.67
C ILE A 16 10.25 1.62 17.22
N ALA A 17 11.06 1.01 18.08
CA ALA A 17 11.73 -0.25 17.80
C ALA A 17 10.71 -1.38 17.60
N ASP A 18 9.66 -1.43 18.41
CA ASP A 18 8.56 -2.39 18.31
C ASP A 18 7.79 -2.24 16.97
N LEU A 19 7.58 -1.00 16.52
CA LEU A 19 6.94 -0.72 15.22
C LEU A 19 7.78 -1.20 14.05
N GLN A 20 9.08 -0.91 14.04
CA GLN A 20 9.99 -1.38 13.00
C GLN A 20 10.06 -2.90 12.96
N THR A 21 10.08 -3.53 14.13
CA THR A 21 10.04 -4.98 14.27
C THR A 21 8.74 -5.57 13.73
N LEU A 22 7.60 -4.99 14.05
CA LEU A 22 6.29 -5.41 13.51
C LEU A 22 6.20 -5.26 11.99
N GLN A 23 6.71 -4.16 11.43
CA GLN A 23 6.77 -3.96 9.99
C GLN A 23 7.64 -5.00 9.29
N SER A 24 8.80 -5.31 9.87
CA SER A 24 9.70 -6.35 9.34
C SER A 24 9.07 -7.74 9.43
N LEU A 25 8.40 -8.04 10.54
CA LEU A 25 7.68 -9.31 10.73
C LEU A 25 6.54 -9.47 9.73
N ILE A 26 5.71 -8.45 9.51
CA ILE A 26 4.61 -8.56 8.53
C ILE A 26 5.15 -8.73 7.11
N LYS A 27 6.22 -8.04 6.77
CA LYS A 27 6.87 -8.21 5.45
C LYS A 27 7.37 -9.64 5.29
N GLY A 28 8.07 -10.17 6.26
CA GLY A 28 8.55 -11.55 6.27
C GLY A 28 7.41 -12.58 6.24
N LEU A 29 6.35 -12.39 7.03
CA LEU A 29 5.18 -13.25 7.03
C LEU A 29 4.44 -13.23 5.70
N ARG A 30 4.24 -12.05 5.09
CA ARG A 30 3.65 -11.95 3.75
C ARG A 30 4.45 -12.77 2.74
N VAL A 31 5.76 -12.56 2.67
CA VAL A 31 6.65 -13.31 1.76
C VAL A 31 6.52 -14.81 2.01
N CYS A 32 6.66 -15.26 3.26
CA CYS A 32 6.62 -16.67 3.62
C CYS A 32 5.26 -17.32 3.31
N CYS A 33 4.16 -16.65 3.66
CA CYS A 33 2.80 -17.16 3.44
C CYS A 33 2.37 -17.14 1.98
N MET A 34 2.96 -16.24 1.16
CA MET A 34 2.63 -16.13 -0.26
C MET A 34 3.53 -17.01 -1.15
N GLN A 35 4.74 -17.32 -0.72
CA GLN A 35 5.63 -18.22 -1.45
C GLN A 35 5.30 -19.72 -1.26
N ARG A 36 4.65 -20.08 -0.14
CA ARG A 36 4.26 -21.46 0.19
C ARG A 36 2.75 -21.68 -0.03
N VAL A 37 2.28 -21.33 -1.20
CA VAL A 37 0.87 -21.51 -1.56
C VAL A 37 0.74 -22.71 -2.49
N TYR A 38 -0.12 -23.66 -2.12
CA TYR A 38 -0.60 -24.69 -3.01
C TYR A 38 -1.86 -24.19 -3.72
N GLY A 39 -1.90 -24.28 -5.04
CA GLY A 39 -3.05 -23.79 -5.79
C GLY A 39 -2.80 -23.80 -7.29
N ASN A 40 -3.71 -23.21 -8.03
CA ASN A 40 -3.63 -23.10 -9.47
C ASN A 40 -2.73 -21.92 -9.87
N ASN A 41 -1.82 -22.16 -10.82
CA ASN A 41 -1.06 -21.11 -11.44
C ASN A 41 -1.90 -20.41 -12.51
N VAL A 42 -2.06 -19.10 -12.40
CA VAL A 42 -2.79 -18.26 -13.33
C VAL A 42 -1.95 -17.06 -13.74
N TYR A 43 -2.20 -16.48 -14.90
CA TYR A 43 -1.65 -15.17 -15.24
C TYR A 43 -2.49 -14.07 -14.60
N LEU A 44 -1.85 -12.95 -14.24
CA LEU A 44 -2.56 -11.82 -13.63
C LEU A 44 -3.69 -11.30 -14.55
N SER A 45 -3.49 -11.35 -15.86
CA SER A 45 -4.51 -11.00 -16.85
C SER A 45 -5.76 -11.89 -16.85
N GLU A 46 -5.70 -13.10 -16.28
CA GLU A 46 -6.84 -14.03 -16.19
C GLU A 46 -7.76 -13.73 -15.00
N ILE A 47 -7.28 -12.90 -14.06
CA ILE A 47 -7.96 -12.59 -12.80
C ILE A 47 -8.10 -11.09 -12.52
N ALA A 48 -7.59 -10.23 -13.42
CA ALA A 48 -7.68 -8.78 -13.29
C ALA A 48 -7.62 -8.10 -14.66
N GLN A 49 -8.32 -7.00 -14.78
CA GLN A 49 -8.15 -6.05 -15.88
C GLN A 49 -7.05 -5.06 -15.48
N ILE A 50 -6.01 -4.93 -16.32
CA ILE A 50 -4.83 -4.10 -16.05
C ILE A 50 -4.83 -2.91 -17.02
N TYR A 51 -4.79 -1.69 -16.49
CA TYR A 51 -4.79 -0.47 -17.30
C TYR A 51 -4.19 0.72 -16.56
N GLN A 52 -3.79 1.73 -17.34
CA GLN A 52 -3.40 3.04 -16.82
C GLN A 52 -4.58 4.00 -16.98
N PRO A 53 -5.04 4.63 -15.88
CA PRO A 53 -6.09 5.66 -15.95
C PRO A 53 -5.59 6.95 -16.56
N GLN A 54 -6.52 7.87 -16.80
CA GLN A 54 -6.21 9.22 -17.26
C GLN A 54 -5.39 10.00 -16.21
N THR A 55 -4.33 10.64 -16.67
CA THR A 55 -3.54 11.54 -15.82
C THR A 55 -4.22 12.90 -15.71
N ILE A 56 -4.20 13.47 -14.50
CA ILE A 56 -4.53 14.88 -14.25
C ILE A 56 -3.25 15.64 -13.90
N SER A 57 -3.23 16.92 -14.24
CA SER A 57 -2.12 17.79 -13.89
C SER A 57 -2.11 18.11 -12.39
N SER A 58 -0.95 18.36 -11.82
CA SER A 58 -0.83 18.84 -10.44
C SER A 58 -1.53 20.18 -10.22
N THR A 59 -1.69 21.00 -11.27
CA THR A 59 -2.42 22.28 -11.22
C THR A 59 -3.93 22.12 -11.14
N GLU A 60 -4.45 20.92 -11.42
CA GLU A 60 -5.88 20.61 -11.33
C GLU A 60 -6.28 20.07 -9.95
N LEU A 61 -5.31 19.81 -9.06
CA LEU A 61 -5.58 19.37 -7.69
C LEU A 61 -6.29 20.48 -6.90
N THR A 62 -7.18 20.08 -6.02
CA THR A 62 -8.04 20.94 -5.21
C THR A 62 -7.75 20.78 -3.72
N GLU A 63 -8.14 21.76 -2.90
CA GLU A 63 -8.03 21.65 -1.43
C GLU A 63 -9.01 20.63 -0.88
N ASP A 64 -10.21 20.56 -1.47
CA ASP A 64 -11.29 19.65 -1.09
C ASP A 64 -11.69 18.73 -2.23
N GLY A 65 -12.35 17.61 -1.90
CA GLY A 65 -12.82 16.63 -2.86
C GLY A 65 -12.32 15.22 -2.60
N PHE A 66 -12.28 14.42 -3.68
CA PHE A 66 -11.93 13.01 -3.65
C PHE A 66 -10.40 12.80 -3.64
N LEU A 67 -9.95 11.74 -2.98
CA LEU A 67 -8.51 11.43 -2.91
C LEU A 67 -7.95 11.09 -4.29
N VAL A 68 -6.77 11.62 -4.56
CA VAL A 68 -6.01 11.33 -5.79
C VAL A 68 -4.82 10.45 -5.46
N TYR A 69 -4.74 9.29 -6.11
CA TYR A 69 -3.63 8.33 -6.00
C TYR A 69 -2.69 8.47 -7.19
N GLY A 70 -1.42 8.66 -6.91
CA GLY A 70 -0.33 8.75 -7.90
C GLY A 70 0.81 7.79 -7.57
N ALA A 71 2.03 8.16 -7.99
CA ALA A 71 3.22 7.33 -7.82
C ALA A 71 3.57 7.03 -6.35
N ASN A 72 3.31 7.95 -5.42
CA ASN A 72 3.67 7.82 -4.00
C ASN A 72 2.45 7.68 -3.07
N GLY A 73 1.40 7.02 -3.54
CA GLY A 73 0.15 6.94 -2.80
C GLY A 73 -0.72 8.19 -3.01
N ILE A 74 -1.27 8.76 -1.95
CA ILE A 74 -2.14 9.94 -2.04
C ILE A 74 -1.28 11.18 -2.33
N ILE A 75 -1.61 11.89 -3.43
CA ILE A 75 -0.89 13.09 -3.90
C ILE A 75 -1.71 14.38 -3.74
N GLY A 76 -2.99 14.28 -3.40
CA GLY A 76 -3.87 15.43 -3.23
C GLY A 76 -5.32 15.03 -3.31
N LYS A 77 -6.17 16.01 -3.62
CA LYS A 77 -7.60 15.82 -3.85
C LYS A 77 -7.99 16.40 -5.21
N TYR A 78 -9.12 15.95 -5.74
CA TYR A 78 -9.70 16.41 -7.00
C TYR A 78 -11.23 16.50 -6.89
N LYS A 79 -11.84 17.34 -7.69
CA LYS A 79 -13.30 17.56 -7.69
C LYS A 79 -14.12 16.34 -8.09
N ASP A 80 -13.51 15.34 -8.74
CA ASP A 80 -14.16 14.17 -9.29
C ASP A 80 -13.38 12.88 -8.97
N TYR A 81 -13.96 11.73 -9.28
CA TYR A 81 -13.35 10.42 -9.13
C TYR A 81 -13.50 9.61 -10.41
N ASN A 82 -12.59 8.68 -10.66
CA ASN A 82 -12.65 7.75 -11.79
C ASN A 82 -12.83 6.29 -11.38
N HIS A 83 -12.88 6.00 -10.06
CA HIS A 83 -13.14 4.67 -9.50
C HIS A 83 -14.10 4.78 -8.31
N GLU A 84 -15.24 4.12 -8.41
CA GLU A 84 -16.25 4.06 -7.34
C GLU A 84 -15.85 3.12 -6.21
N THR A 85 -15.21 1.99 -6.57
CA THR A 85 -14.75 0.98 -5.63
C THR A 85 -13.27 1.11 -5.37
N GLU A 86 -12.80 0.56 -4.23
CA GLU A 86 -11.39 0.46 -3.96
C GLU A 86 -10.67 -0.40 -5.00
N GLN A 87 -9.48 -0.01 -5.38
CA GLN A 87 -8.65 -0.66 -6.38
C GLN A 87 -7.25 -0.96 -5.85
N ILE A 88 -6.63 -2.01 -6.40
CA ILE A 88 -5.20 -2.23 -6.28
C ILE A 88 -4.54 -1.39 -7.37
N CYS A 89 -3.52 -0.62 -7.01
CA CYS A 89 -2.70 0.08 -8.00
C CYS A 89 -1.21 -0.08 -7.71
N ILE A 90 -0.43 -0.22 -8.77
CA ILE A 90 1.03 -0.35 -8.71
C ILE A 90 1.64 0.91 -9.31
N THR A 91 2.55 1.55 -8.56
CA THR A 91 3.36 2.64 -9.10
C THR A 91 4.16 2.14 -10.30
N CYS A 92 3.94 2.72 -11.46
CA CYS A 92 4.55 2.24 -12.70
C CYS A 92 5.73 3.08 -13.20
N ARG A 93 6.11 4.18 -12.50
CA ARG A 93 7.24 5.04 -12.89
C ARG A 93 7.95 5.64 -11.67
N GLY A 94 9.26 5.89 -11.83
CA GLY A 94 10.11 6.60 -10.87
C GLY A 94 10.65 5.71 -9.75
N ASN A 95 11.24 6.34 -8.73
CA ASN A 95 11.96 5.66 -7.64
C ASN A 95 11.09 4.71 -6.79
N THR A 96 9.78 4.92 -6.79
CA THR A 96 8.81 4.07 -6.08
C THR A 96 8.15 3.04 -6.99
N CYS A 97 8.71 2.82 -8.18
CA CYS A 97 8.23 1.83 -9.14
C CYS A 97 8.11 0.44 -8.49
N GLY A 98 6.95 -0.20 -8.64
CA GLY A 98 6.63 -1.47 -7.97
C GLY A 98 5.95 -1.33 -6.60
N MET A 99 5.78 -0.12 -6.06
CA MET A 99 5.00 0.08 -4.85
C MET A 99 3.53 -0.22 -5.10
N VAL A 100 2.94 -1.05 -4.24
CA VAL A 100 1.54 -1.45 -4.33
C VAL A 100 0.71 -0.68 -3.32
N ASN A 101 -0.34 -0.04 -3.79
CA ASN A 101 -1.29 0.70 -2.99
C ASN A 101 -2.68 0.08 -3.09
N TYR A 102 -3.47 0.23 -2.03
CA TYR A 102 -4.89 -0.10 -1.99
C TYR A 102 -5.67 1.20 -1.81
N THR A 103 -6.47 1.58 -2.81
CA THR A 103 -7.17 2.87 -2.78
C THR A 103 -8.39 2.81 -1.89
N LYS A 104 -8.88 3.98 -1.50
CA LYS A 104 -10.23 4.11 -0.95
C LYS A 104 -11.26 4.16 -2.07
N PRO A 105 -12.52 3.83 -1.80
CA PRO A 105 -13.60 4.04 -2.77
C PRO A 105 -13.73 5.53 -3.10
N MET A 106 -14.38 5.87 -4.19
CA MET A 106 -14.57 7.24 -4.65
C MET A 106 -13.23 7.98 -4.77
N SER A 107 -12.29 7.42 -5.54
CA SER A 107 -10.94 7.98 -5.71
C SER A 107 -10.60 8.23 -7.17
N TRP A 108 -9.73 9.20 -7.40
CA TRP A 108 -9.07 9.35 -8.70
C TRP A 108 -7.71 8.66 -8.67
N ILE A 109 -7.45 7.78 -9.64
CA ILE A 109 -6.14 7.18 -9.83
C ILE A 109 -5.53 7.78 -11.09
N THR A 110 -4.30 8.31 -11.01
CA THR A 110 -3.59 8.92 -12.16
C THR A 110 -2.81 7.88 -12.93
N GLY A 111 -2.44 8.21 -14.18
CA GLY A 111 -1.66 7.35 -15.07
C GLY A 111 -0.22 7.06 -14.62
N ASN A 112 0.27 7.61 -13.51
CA ASN A 112 1.53 7.22 -12.88
C ASN A 112 1.40 5.93 -12.05
N ALA A 113 0.17 5.44 -11.88
CA ALA A 113 -0.15 4.16 -11.27
C ALA A 113 -0.91 3.29 -12.28
N MET A 114 -0.63 1.99 -12.26
CA MET A 114 -1.34 1.00 -13.06
C MET A 114 -2.38 0.31 -12.18
N VAL A 115 -3.64 0.33 -12.60
CA VAL A 115 -4.76 -0.28 -11.88
C VAL A 115 -4.81 -1.77 -12.20
N ILE A 116 -5.05 -2.56 -11.14
CA ILE A 116 -5.32 -4.00 -11.21
C ILE A 116 -6.75 -4.20 -10.71
N ASN A 117 -7.70 -4.12 -11.62
CA ASN A 117 -9.12 -4.21 -11.32
C ASN A 117 -9.59 -5.67 -11.36
N THR A 118 -10.06 -6.17 -10.22
CA THR A 118 -10.57 -7.54 -10.04
C THR A 118 -12.08 -7.60 -9.92
N ASP A 119 -12.82 -6.51 -10.16
CA ASP A 119 -14.25 -6.42 -9.88
C ASP A 119 -15.08 -7.46 -10.65
N LYS A 120 -14.63 -7.83 -11.84
CA LYS A 120 -15.27 -8.87 -12.69
C LYS A 120 -14.83 -10.31 -12.36
N TYR A 121 -13.91 -10.51 -11.41
CA TYR A 121 -13.26 -11.79 -11.13
C TYR A 121 -13.39 -12.21 -9.66
N GLN A 122 -14.42 -11.70 -8.97
CA GLN A 122 -14.61 -11.95 -7.52
C GLN A 122 -14.90 -13.41 -7.19
N ASP A 123 -15.33 -14.20 -8.16
CA ASP A 123 -15.48 -15.65 -8.08
C ASP A 123 -14.13 -16.40 -8.03
N LYS A 124 -13.08 -15.84 -8.61
CA LYS A 124 -11.74 -16.43 -8.73
C LYS A 124 -10.74 -15.87 -7.77
N VAL A 125 -10.80 -14.56 -7.49
CA VAL A 125 -9.80 -13.86 -6.69
C VAL A 125 -10.41 -12.93 -5.65
N CYS A 126 -9.91 -13.04 -4.42
CA CYS A 126 -10.18 -12.06 -3.37
C CYS A 126 -9.26 -10.84 -3.55
N LYS A 127 -9.83 -9.67 -3.82
CA LYS A 127 -9.07 -8.42 -4.05
C LYS A 127 -8.06 -8.13 -2.92
N ARG A 128 -8.47 -8.25 -1.65
CA ARG A 128 -7.58 -8.02 -0.51
C ARG A 128 -6.44 -9.03 -0.43
N TYR A 129 -6.69 -10.30 -0.75
CA TYR A 129 -5.64 -11.31 -0.85
C TYR A 129 -4.62 -10.94 -1.93
N LEU A 130 -5.11 -10.57 -3.13
CA LEU A 130 -4.24 -10.18 -4.23
C LEU A 130 -3.40 -8.95 -3.88
N TYR A 131 -3.97 -7.97 -3.19
CA TYR A 131 -3.23 -6.81 -2.67
C TYR A 131 -2.07 -7.25 -1.78
N HIS A 132 -2.30 -8.12 -0.80
CA HIS A 132 -1.23 -8.61 0.08
C HIS A 132 -0.20 -9.45 -0.67
N TYR A 133 -0.64 -10.26 -1.64
CA TYR A 133 0.24 -11.04 -2.50
C TYR A 133 1.19 -10.14 -3.29
N LEU A 134 0.64 -9.16 -4.00
CA LEU A 134 1.42 -8.22 -4.80
C LEU A 134 2.30 -7.32 -3.93
N SER A 135 1.86 -6.94 -2.73
CA SER A 135 2.67 -6.16 -1.78
C SER A 135 3.91 -6.93 -1.27
N ALA A 136 3.89 -8.26 -1.33
CA ALA A 136 5.04 -9.12 -1.00
C ALA A 136 5.88 -9.50 -2.23
N TYR A 137 5.38 -9.24 -3.42
CA TYR A 137 6.02 -9.65 -4.67
C TYR A 137 7.23 -8.76 -4.99
N ASN A 138 8.30 -9.37 -5.49
CA ASN A 138 9.47 -8.64 -5.97
C ASN A 138 9.33 -8.35 -7.47
N PHE A 139 9.05 -7.10 -7.82
CA PHE A 139 8.86 -6.66 -9.20
C PHE A 139 10.16 -6.41 -9.98
N ASN A 140 11.34 -6.57 -9.38
CA ASN A 140 12.63 -6.25 -10.02
C ASN A 140 12.80 -6.92 -11.39
N SER A 141 12.26 -8.12 -11.57
CA SER A 141 12.35 -8.87 -12.84
C SER A 141 11.55 -8.26 -14.00
N ILE A 142 10.58 -7.40 -13.69
CA ILE A 142 9.71 -6.75 -14.69
C ILE A 142 9.87 -5.23 -14.72
N ILE A 143 10.71 -4.67 -13.84
CA ILE A 143 11.09 -3.26 -13.90
C ILE A 143 12.13 -3.10 -15.02
N SER A 144 11.89 -2.15 -15.91
CA SER A 144 12.77 -1.78 -17.02
C SER A 144 13.17 -0.30 -16.92
N GLY A 145 14.10 0.15 -17.73
CA GLY A 145 14.57 1.54 -17.80
C GLY A 145 15.82 1.80 -16.97
N SER A 146 16.93 2.17 -17.63
CA SER A 146 18.22 2.43 -16.99
C SER A 146 18.28 3.79 -16.28
N GLY A 147 17.55 4.78 -16.77
CA GLY A 147 17.52 6.13 -16.19
C GLY A 147 16.29 6.38 -15.30
N GLN A 148 15.15 5.86 -15.70
CA GLN A 148 13.92 5.96 -14.93
C GLN A 148 13.25 4.58 -14.85
N PRO A 149 13.20 3.96 -13.65
CA PRO A 149 12.52 2.68 -13.47
C PRO A 149 11.06 2.74 -13.91
N GLN A 150 10.62 1.74 -14.67
CA GLN A 150 9.22 1.65 -15.10
C GLN A 150 8.73 0.21 -15.17
N ILE A 151 7.45 0.02 -14.89
CA ILE A 151 6.70 -1.21 -15.15
C ILE A 151 5.73 -0.91 -16.29
N VAL A 152 5.78 -1.71 -17.34
CA VAL A 152 4.83 -1.64 -18.45
C VAL A 152 3.77 -2.74 -18.31
N ARG A 153 2.65 -2.57 -19.00
CA ARG A 153 1.47 -3.44 -18.86
C ARG A 153 1.74 -4.90 -19.20
N THR A 154 2.40 -5.17 -20.32
CA THR A 154 2.55 -6.54 -20.84
C THR A 154 3.30 -7.50 -19.91
N PRO A 155 4.47 -7.16 -19.32
CA PRO A 155 5.10 -8.00 -18.31
C PRO A 155 4.24 -8.23 -17.08
N LEU A 156 3.46 -7.21 -16.65
CA LEU A 156 2.58 -7.32 -15.50
C LEU A 156 1.42 -8.28 -15.78
N GLU A 157 0.82 -8.23 -16.97
CA GLU A 157 -0.23 -9.15 -17.41
C GLU A 157 0.24 -10.62 -17.41
N LYS A 158 1.51 -10.85 -17.76
CA LYS A 158 2.13 -12.18 -17.81
C LYS A 158 2.67 -12.66 -16.46
N LEU A 159 2.45 -11.91 -15.39
CA LEU A 159 2.88 -12.32 -14.06
C LEU A 159 2.13 -13.59 -13.64
N LYS A 160 2.87 -14.64 -13.33
CA LYS A 160 2.30 -15.88 -12.81
C LYS A 160 2.05 -15.78 -11.31
N ILE A 161 0.84 -16.09 -10.90
CA ILE A 161 0.38 -16.04 -9.53
C ILE A 161 -0.18 -17.42 -9.17
N THR A 162 0.20 -17.94 -8.01
CA THR A 162 -0.41 -19.16 -7.47
C THR A 162 -1.58 -18.78 -6.58
N LEU A 163 -2.78 -19.19 -6.95
CA LEU A 163 -3.99 -18.92 -6.19
C LEU A 163 -4.45 -20.16 -5.43
N PRO A 164 -4.60 -20.09 -4.10
CA PRO A 164 -5.31 -21.09 -3.32
C PRO A 164 -6.82 -20.98 -3.55
N THR A 165 -7.59 -21.82 -2.87
CA THR A 165 -9.06 -21.70 -2.90
C THR A 165 -9.53 -20.33 -2.46
N ILE A 166 -10.67 -19.88 -2.96
CA ILE A 166 -11.23 -18.55 -2.60
C ILE A 166 -11.47 -18.42 -1.09
N SER A 167 -11.78 -19.51 -0.41
CA SER A 167 -11.92 -19.55 1.05
C SER A 167 -10.60 -19.27 1.75
N GLU A 168 -9.52 -19.92 1.33
CA GLU A 168 -8.18 -19.69 1.89
C GLU A 168 -7.67 -18.28 1.57
N GLN A 169 -7.96 -17.75 0.37
CA GLN A 169 -7.63 -16.37 0.03
C GLN A 169 -8.29 -15.40 1.01
N LYS A 170 -9.59 -15.56 1.28
CA LYS A 170 -10.34 -14.71 2.23
C LYS A 170 -9.79 -14.82 3.65
N GLN A 171 -9.49 -16.03 4.13
CA GLN A 171 -8.92 -16.23 5.46
C GLN A 171 -7.54 -15.54 5.60
N LYS A 172 -6.66 -15.71 4.62
CA LYS A 172 -5.35 -15.04 4.60
C LYS A 172 -5.49 -13.53 4.55
N ALA A 173 -6.40 -13.00 3.72
CA ALA A 173 -6.65 -11.56 3.64
C ALA A 173 -7.05 -10.98 5.01
N ILE A 174 -7.99 -11.61 5.71
CA ILE A 174 -8.44 -11.17 7.04
C ILE A 174 -7.28 -11.12 8.04
N ILE A 175 -6.40 -12.12 8.03
CA ILE A 175 -5.24 -12.15 8.94
C ILE A 175 -4.30 -10.99 8.65
N PHE A 176 -3.94 -10.77 7.38
CA PHE A 176 -3.04 -9.69 7.00
C PHE A 176 -3.66 -8.31 7.19
N ASP A 177 -4.96 -8.15 6.96
CA ASP A 177 -5.69 -6.91 7.24
C ASP A 177 -5.60 -6.55 8.72
N LYS A 178 -5.90 -7.50 9.63
CA LYS A 178 -5.81 -7.27 11.08
C LYS A 178 -4.40 -6.86 11.54
N ILE A 179 -3.36 -7.46 10.94
CA ILE A 179 -1.98 -7.09 11.27
C ILE A 179 -1.67 -5.69 10.71
N GLN A 180 -2.13 -5.36 9.50
CA GLN A 180 -1.95 -4.04 8.92
C GLN A 180 -2.66 -2.96 9.75
N ASP A 181 -3.91 -3.20 10.15
CA ASP A 181 -4.67 -2.30 11.02
C ASP A 181 -3.93 -2.02 12.34
N LYS A 182 -3.32 -3.05 12.94
CA LYS A 182 -2.51 -2.88 14.15
C LYS A 182 -1.29 -1.99 13.93
N ILE A 183 -0.61 -2.16 12.80
CA ILE A 183 0.52 -1.32 12.42
C ILE A 183 0.06 0.13 12.22
N ASP A 184 -1.04 0.34 11.51
CA ASP A 184 -1.56 1.68 11.21
C ASP A 184 -2.00 2.42 12.49
N ILE A 185 -2.61 1.70 13.43
CA ILE A 185 -2.96 2.24 14.77
C ILE A 185 -1.69 2.64 15.52
N ASN A 186 -0.67 1.77 15.55
CA ASN A 186 0.58 2.06 16.24
C ASN A 186 1.32 3.26 15.62
N HIS A 187 1.29 3.40 14.29
CA HIS A 187 1.83 4.60 13.60
C HIS A 187 1.10 5.89 14.01
N LYS A 188 -0.22 5.86 14.09
CA LYS A 188 -1.01 7.02 14.55
C LYS A 188 -0.64 7.41 15.98
N VAL A 189 -0.54 6.42 16.87
CA VAL A 189 -0.14 6.65 18.27
C VAL A 189 1.26 7.25 18.35
N LEU A 190 2.23 6.72 17.60
CA LEU A 190 3.59 7.25 17.55
C LEU A 190 3.62 8.70 17.08
N ASN A 191 2.89 9.04 16.02
CA ASN A 191 2.82 10.41 15.51
C ASN A 191 2.21 11.38 16.54
N LEU A 192 1.22 10.93 17.32
CA LEU A 192 0.66 11.71 18.43
C LEU A 192 1.70 11.96 19.51
N TYR A 193 2.50 10.95 19.90
CA TYR A 193 3.58 11.11 20.87
C TYR A 193 4.68 12.06 20.37
N ILE A 194 5.06 11.96 19.09
CA ILE A 194 6.03 12.89 18.48
C ILE A 194 5.50 14.33 18.52
N GLY A 195 4.24 14.55 18.17
CA GLY A 195 3.60 15.87 18.24
C GLY A 195 3.55 16.42 19.68
N GLN A 196 3.16 15.59 20.64
CA GLN A 196 3.16 15.96 22.05
C GLN A 196 4.57 16.32 22.57
N LYS A 197 5.58 15.53 22.18
CA LYS A 197 6.98 15.83 22.53
C LYS A 197 7.41 17.19 21.97
N GLN A 198 7.13 17.46 20.69
CA GLN A 198 7.47 18.74 20.07
C GLN A 198 6.77 19.92 20.74
N TYR A 199 5.50 19.76 21.11
CA TYR A 199 4.74 20.77 21.83
C TYR A 199 5.39 21.06 23.20
N LEU A 200 5.68 20.04 24.00
CA LEU A 200 6.31 20.19 25.30
C LEU A 200 7.72 20.84 25.23
N LEU A 201 8.52 20.44 24.24
CA LEU A 201 9.82 21.07 24.01
C LEU A 201 9.69 22.58 23.72
N ARG A 202 8.72 22.98 22.86
CA ARG A 202 8.48 24.42 22.62
C ARG A 202 8.09 25.19 23.87
N GLN A 203 7.30 24.57 24.77
CA GLN A 203 6.90 25.20 26.03
C GLN A 203 8.06 25.33 27.04
N MET A 204 9.13 24.54 26.89
CA MET A 204 10.30 24.58 27.82
C MET A 204 11.34 25.61 27.39
N PHE A 205 11.32 26.08 26.15
CA PHE A 205 12.32 27.01 25.60
C PHE A 205 11.74 28.39 25.23
N ILE A 206 10.54 28.70 25.70
CA ILE A 206 9.96 30.05 25.78
C ILE A 206 10.05 30.54 27.22
#